data_6c593c2cee66c4a747a7ca1b7ada7e13
#
_entry.id   6c593c2cee66c4a747a7ca1b7ada7e13
#
_cell.length_a   1.000
_cell.length_b   1.000
_cell.length_c   1.000
_cell.angle_alpha   90.00
_cell.angle_beta   90.00
_cell.angle_gamma   90.00
#
_symmetry.space_group_name_H-M   'P 1'
#
loop_
_entity.id
_entity.type
_entity.pdbx_description
1 polymer ?
#
loop_
_entity_poly.entity_id
_entity_poly.type
_entity_poly.pdbx_seq_one_letter_code
_entity_poly.pdbx_strand_id
1 'polypeptide(L)'
;YVYATDIETDELVYMNRKLLEVYGLQSIDDVKGMKCYEVLQKSSVPCGMCNNDRLCAGKFVEWRYYNPVIDKYMMLKDTLVEDPVTNKKYRIEISIDISEERSQDKMIQKYRDMESFVNEALKDALSVESPDETIRIILEYLGKVLNGERTYIFEKNRDGRDDNTYEWTAPGVPPEIDNLQNLPPEICENWYHIFEEGKCVQIPDIEEMRLSDPFQYENLKRQNIHSIVAMPIYDA
;
A
#
# COMPACT_ATOMS: atom_id res chain seq x y z
N TYR A 1 -18.17 -16.32 7.14
CA TYR A 1 -19.59 -15.97 7.05
C TYR A 1 -20.34 -17.05 6.30
N VAL A 2 -21.61 -17.23 6.60
CA VAL A 2 -22.46 -18.24 5.90
C VAL A 2 -23.86 -17.66 5.75
N TYR A 3 -24.43 -17.80 4.56
CA TYR A 3 -25.83 -17.53 4.33
C TYR A 3 -26.44 -18.48 3.32
N ALA A 4 -27.77 -18.55 3.29
CA ALA A 4 -28.50 -19.27 2.30
C ALA A 4 -29.64 -18.42 1.71
N THR A 5 -29.89 -18.61 0.42
CA THR A 5 -30.99 -17.98 -0.32
C THR A 5 -31.81 -19.02 -1.04
N ASP A 6 -33.09 -18.78 -1.18
CA ASP A 6 -33.94 -19.49 -2.15
C ASP A 6 -33.47 -19.09 -3.55
N ILE A 7 -33.13 -20.06 -4.40
CA ILE A 7 -32.51 -19.77 -5.70
C ILE A 7 -33.48 -19.17 -6.72
N GLU A 8 -34.78 -19.40 -6.55
CA GLU A 8 -35.81 -18.92 -7.47
C GLU A 8 -36.24 -17.49 -7.15
N THR A 9 -36.20 -17.14 -5.85
CA THR A 9 -36.69 -15.84 -5.39
C THR A 9 -35.59 -14.90 -4.95
N ASP A 10 -34.32 -15.37 -4.79
CA ASP A 10 -33.19 -14.65 -4.18
C ASP A 10 -33.43 -14.22 -2.72
N GLU A 11 -34.48 -14.73 -2.07
CA GLU A 11 -34.80 -14.38 -0.69
C GLU A 11 -33.81 -15.02 0.30
N LEU A 12 -33.37 -14.24 1.27
CA LEU A 12 -32.55 -14.73 2.38
C LEU A 12 -33.38 -15.66 3.29
N VAL A 13 -32.88 -16.87 3.48
CA VAL A 13 -33.53 -17.88 4.36
C VAL A 13 -32.68 -18.19 5.58
N TYR A 14 -31.37 -17.91 5.51
CA TYR A 14 -30.45 -18.15 6.62
C TYR A 14 -29.26 -17.18 6.56
N MET A 15 -28.83 -16.73 7.72
CA MET A 15 -27.55 -16.03 7.96
C MET A 15 -26.97 -16.50 9.28
N ASN A 16 -25.67 -16.83 9.31
CA ASN A 16 -25.03 -17.17 10.56
C ASN A 16 -24.79 -15.90 11.42
N ARG A 17 -24.63 -16.09 12.74
CA ARG A 17 -24.46 -14.99 13.70
C ARG A 17 -23.38 -14.01 13.30
N LYS A 18 -22.22 -14.48 12.86
CA LYS A 18 -21.09 -13.63 12.48
C LYS A 18 -21.43 -12.73 11.27
N LEU A 19 -22.22 -13.20 10.34
CA LEU A 19 -22.67 -12.40 9.19
C LEU A 19 -23.73 -11.36 9.62
N LEU A 20 -24.67 -11.76 10.48
CA LEU A 20 -25.65 -10.83 11.07
C LEU A 20 -24.95 -9.66 11.77
N GLU A 21 -23.96 -9.95 12.62
CA GLU A 21 -23.17 -8.94 13.34
C GLU A 21 -22.47 -7.95 12.39
N VAL A 22 -21.89 -8.42 11.31
CA VAL A 22 -21.19 -7.57 10.32
C VAL A 22 -22.16 -6.62 9.59
N TYR A 23 -23.39 -7.07 9.35
CA TYR A 23 -24.43 -6.22 8.74
C TYR A 23 -25.28 -5.44 9.75
N GLY A 24 -24.97 -5.53 11.04
CA GLY A 24 -25.69 -4.81 12.12
C GLY A 24 -27.09 -5.35 12.37
N LEU A 25 -27.35 -6.62 12.06
CA LEU A 25 -28.65 -7.29 12.20
C LEU A 25 -28.69 -8.09 13.51
N GLN A 26 -29.88 -8.15 14.12
CA GLN A 26 -30.09 -8.92 15.36
C GLN A 26 -30.41 -10.38 15.08
N SER A 27 -31.22 -10.63 14.06
CA SER A 27 -31.64 -11.97 13.65
C SER A 27 -31.93 -12.04 12.14
N ILE A 28 -32.13 -13.26 11.65
CA ILE A 28 -32.60 -13.46 10.25
C ILE A 28 -34.01 -12.88 10.03
N ASP A 29 -34.80 -12.74 11.08
CA ASP A 29 -36.16 -12.20 10.98
C ASP A 29 -36.16 -10.71 10.56
N ASP A 30 -35.07 -9.98 10.83
CA ASP A 30 -34.89 -8.57 10.40
C ASP A 30 -34.86 -8.43 8.88
N VAL A 31 -34.50 -9.50 8.15
CA VAL A 31 -34.33 -9.51 6.70
C VAL A 31 -35.12 -10.60 6.01
N LYS A 32 -36.04 -11.25 6.72
CA LYS A 32 -36.89 -12.32 6.16
C LYS A 32 -37.72 -11.82 5.00
N GLY A 33 -37.65 -12.52 3.87
CA GLY A 33 -38.34 -12.14 2.65
C GLY A 33 -37.65 -11.04 1.83
N MET A 34 -36.54 -10.50 2.33
CA MET A 34 -35.71 -9.56 1.57
C MET A 34 -34.77 -10.31 0.62
N LYS A 35 -34.44 -9.66 -0.48
CA LYS A 35 -33.51 -10.25 -1.47
C LYS A 35 -32.05 -10.12 -0.99
N CYS A 36 -31.24 -11.12 -1.31
CA CYS A 36 -29.83 -11.13 -0.91
C CYS A 36 -29.09 -9.89 -1.42
N TYR A 37 -29.34 -9.44 -2.63
CA TYR A 37 -28.71 -8.25 -3.20
C TYR A 37 -29.14 -6.95 -2.51
N GLU A 38 -30.37 -6.86 -1.99
CA GLU A 38 -30.82 -5.69 -1.22
C GLU A 38 -30.10 -5.59 0.12
N VAL A 39 -29.93 -6.71 0.81
CA VAL A 39 -29.32 -6.75 2.15
C VAL A 39 -27.79 -6.71 2.05
N LEU A 40 -27.19 -7.60 1.24
CA LEU A 40 -25.76 -7.82 1.23
C LEU A 40 -24.99 -6.86 0.31
N GLN A 41 -25.65 -6.32 -0.72
CA GLN A 41 -25.05 -5.42 -1.70
C GLN A 41 -25.63 -4.00 -1.67
N LYS A 42 -26.69 -3.79 -0.89
CA LYS A 42 -27.44 -2.51 -0.88
C LYS A 42 -27.90 -2.09 -2.28
N SER A 43 -28.24 -3.07 -3.12
CA SER A 43 -28.66 -2.90 -4.51
C SER A 43 -30.17 -3.13 -4.67
N SER A 44 -30.81 -2.39 -5.54
CA SER A 44 -32.22 -2.61 -5.93
C SER A 44 -32.41 -3.61 -7.07
N VAL A 45 -31.30 -4.12 -7.62
CA VAL A 45 -31.31 -5.08 -8.74
C VAL A 45 -30.39 -6.26 -8.45
N PRO A 46 -30.62 -7.43 -9.02
CA PRO A 46 -29.74 -8.59 -8.88
C PRO A 46 -28.29 -8.28 -9.25
N CYS A 47 -27.36 -8.96 -8.56
CA CYS A 47 -25.94 -8.76 -8.78
C CYS A 47 -25.53 -9.21 -10.19
N GLY A 48 -24.82 -8.34 -10.94
CA GLY A 48 -24.29 -8.71 -12.26
C GLY A 48 -23.24 -9.82 -12.24
N MET A 49 -22.70 -10.15 -11.05
CA MET A 49 -21.75 -11.24 -10.81
C MET A 49 -22.39 -12.49 -10.20
N CYS A 50 -23.74 -12.54 -10.11
CA CYS A 50 -24.44 -13.70 -9.56
C CYS A 50 -24.09 -14.95 -10.37
N ASN A 51 -23.82 -16.05 -9.68
CA ASN A 51 -23.40 -17.30 -10.29
C ASN A 51 -24.44 -18.42 -10.14
N ASN A 52 -25.70 -18.06 -9.84
CA ASN A 52 -26.79 -19.01 -9.64
C ASN A 52 -26.96 -20.01 -10.82
N ASP A 53 -26.70 -19.57 -12.05
CA ASP A 53 -26.73 -20.37 -13.27
C ASP A 53 -25.62 -21.43 -13.37
N ARG A 54 -24.55 -21.28 -12.58
CA ARG A 54 -23.40 -22.20 -12.55
C ARG A 54 -23.47 -23.22 -11.42
N LEU A 55 -24.44 -23.08 -10.51
CA LEU A 55 -24.50 -23.91 -9.32
C LEU A 55 -25.06 -25.29 -9.66
N CYS A 56 -24.42 -26.32 -9.14
CA CYS A 56 -24.85 -27.72 -9.23
C CYS A 56 -24.75 -28.33 -7.83
N ALA A 57 -25.72 -29.25 -7.55
CA ALA A 57 -25.71 -30.00 -6.30
C ALA A 57 -24.40 -30.80 -6.13
N GLY A 58 -23.78 -30.71 -4.96
CA GLY A 58 -22.55 -31.44 -4.61
C GLY A 58 -21.26 -30.86 -5.23
N LYS A 59 -21.32 -29.72 -5.91
CA LYS A 59 -20.13 -29.00 -6.43
C LYS A 59 -20.10 -27.60 -5.88
N PHE A 60 -18.87 -27.13 -5.60
CA PHE A 60 -18.63 -25.76 -5.19
C PHE A 60 -18.14 -24.92 -6.36
N VAL A 61 -18.68 -23.70 -6.47
CA VAL A 61 -18.15 -22.63 -7.32
C VAL A 61 -17.37 -21.70 -6.42
N GLU A 62 -16.07 -21.57 -6.67
CA GLU A 62 -15.15 -20.76 -5.87
C GLU A 62 -14.78 -19.50 -6.63
N TRP A 63 -14.83 -18.33 -5.97
CA TRP A 63 -14.51 -17.05 -6.57
C TRP A 63 -14.13 -16.02 -5.53
N ARG A 64 -13.59 -14.88 -5.98
CA ARG A 64 -13.13 -13.80 -5.11
C ARG A 64 -13.84 -12.51 -5.47
N TYR A 65 -14.21 -11.75 -4.47
CA TYR A 65 -14.97 -10.52 -4.62
C TYR A 65 -14.58 -9.50 -3.56
N TYR A 66 -14.47 -8.22 -3.96
CA TYR A 66 -14.41 -7.12 -3.02
C TYR A 66 -15.82 -6.63 -2.72
N ASN A 67 -16.25 -6.74 -1.47
CA ASN A 67 -17.54 -6.26 -1.03
C ASN A 67 -17.44 -4.82 -0.52
N PRO A 68 -17.92 -3.80 -1.26
CA PRO A 68 -17.79 -2.41 -0.88
C PRO A 68 -18.71 -2.01 0.29
N VAL A 69 -19.73 -2.81 0.62
CA VAL A 69 -20.66 -2.52 1.72
C VAL A 69 -19.99 -2.72 3.07
N ILE A 70 -19.13 -3.72 3.18
CA ILE A 70 -18.41 -4.07 4.40
C ILE A 70 -16.91 -3.82 4.29
N ASP A 71 -16.46 -3.24 3.16
CA ASP A 71 -15.04 -2.91 2.85
C ASP A 71 -14.10 -4.10 3.05
N LYS A 72 -14.44 -5.26 2.44
CA LYS A 72 -13.68 -6.50 2.61
C LYS A 72 -13.44 -7.25 1.31
N TYR A 73 -12.25 -7.83 1.17
CA TYR A 73 -11.99 -8.85 0.15
C TYR A 73 -12.42 -10.20 0.66
N MET A 74 -13.27 -10.86 -0.12
CA MET A 74 -13.90 -12.13 0.25
C MET A 74 -13.48 -13.23 -0.71
N MET A 75 -13.19 -14.41 -0.18
CA MET A 75 -13.20 -15.66 -0.92
C MET A 75 -14.53 -16.35 -0.67
N LEU A 76 -15.27 -16.64 -1.72
CA LEU A 76 -16.62 -17.16 -1.68
C LEU A 76 -16.65 -18.57 -2.26
N LYS A 77 -17.45 -19.44 -1.63
CA LYS A 77 -17.72 -20.80 -2.07
C LYS A 77 -19.23 -21.01 -2.07
N ASP A 78 -19.78 -21.16 -3.24
CA ASP A 78 -21.20 -21.35 -3.46
C ASP A 78 -21.50 -22.78 -3.83
N THR A 79 -22.61 -23.30 -3.34
CA THR A 79 -23.14 -24.60 -3.74
C THR A 79 -24.67 -24.60 -3.76
N LEU A 80 -25.25 -25.55 -4.49
CA LEU A 80 -26.66 -25.78 -4.52
C LEU A 80 -27.03 -26.93 -3.59
N VAL A 81 -28.05 -26.71 -2.77
CA VAL A 81 -28.66 -27.76 -1.93
C VAL A 81 -30.13 -27.84 -2.23
N GLU A 82 -30.66 -29.06 -2.34
CA GLU A 82 -32.08 -29.32 -2.55
C GLU A 82 -32.67 -29.93 -1.27
N ASP A 83 -33.77 -29.37 -0.79
CA ASP A 83 -34.54 -29.91 0.33
C ASP A 83 -35.33 -31.17 -0.16
N PRO A 84 -35.03 -32.34 0.39
CA PRO A 84 -35.62 -33.58 -0.07
C PRO A 84 -37.12 -33.69 0.21
N VAL A 85 -37.69 -32.85 1.06
CA VAL A 85 -39.09 -32.85 1.46
C VAL A 85 -39.92 -31.91 0.57
N THR A 86 -39.40 -30.71 0.35
CA THR A 86 -40.12 -29.65 -0.38
C THR A 86 -39.67 -29.50 -1.82
N ASN A 87 -38.58 -30.16 -2.23
CA ASN A 87 -37.89 -30.00 -3.53
C ASN A 87 -37.45 -28.57 -3.82
N LYS A 88 -37.44 -27.71 -2.80
CA LYS A 88 -36.90 -26.36 -2.94
C LYS A 88 -35.40 -26.39 -3.03
N LYS A 89 -34.86 -25.49 -3.84
CA LYS A 89 -33.42 -25.35 -4.04
C LYS A 89 -32.91 -24.09 -3.38
N TYR A 90 -31.81 -24.25 -2.65
CA TYR A 90 -31.15 -23.18 -1.93
C TYR A 90 -29.73 -23.05 -2.39
N ARG A 91 -29.27 -21.81 -2.60
CA ARG A 91 -27.87 -21.50 -2.69
C ARG A 91 -27.33 -21.34 -1.27
N ILE A 92 -26.25 -22.03 -0.96
CA ILE A 92 -25.46 -21.82 0.26
C ILE A 92 -24.16 -21.17 -0.15
N GLU A 93 -23.86 -20.02 0.43
CA GLU A 93 -22.57 -19.35 0.29
C GLU A 93 -21.82 -19.38 1.61
N ILE A 94 -20.55 -19.81 1.51
CA ILE A 94 -19.55 -19.67 2.57
C ILE A 94 -18.57 -18.62 2.11
N SER A 95 -18.39 -17.55 2.89
CA SER A 95 -17.45 -16.49 2.57
C SER A 95 -16.42 -16.29 3.69
N ILE A 96 -15.17 -16.17 3.27
CA ILE A 96 -13.99 -15.99 4.12
C ILE A 96 -13.40 -14.62 3.83
N ASP A 97 -13.18 -13.84 4.87
CA ASP A 97 -12.46 -12.56 4.77
C ASP A 97 -10.97 -12.84 4.51
N ILE A 98 -10.48 -12.38 3.38
CA ILE A 98 -9.06 -12.52 2.95
C ILE A 98 -8.37 -11.16 2.84
N SER A 99 -8.90 -10.13 3.48
CA SER A 99 -8.37 -8.75 3.38
C SER A 99 -6.96 -8.65 3.94
N GLU A 100 -6.69 -9.30 5.08
CA GLU A 100 -5.38 -9.31 5.71
C GLU A 100 -4.35 -10.11 4.89
N GLU A 101 -4.70 -11.33 4.45
CA GLU A 101 -3.87 -12.17 3.58
C GLU A 101 -3.46 -11.42 2.31
N ARG A 102 -4.42 -10.77 1.66
CA ARG A 102 -4.17 -9.98 0.45
C ARG A 102 -3.28 -8.75 0.70
N SER A 103 -3.40 -8.14 1.88
CA SER A 103 -2.53 -7.02 2.27
C SER A 103 -1.09 -7.49 2.47
N GLN A 104 -0.91 -8.64 3.13
CA GLN A 104 0.40 -9.26 3.32
C GLN A 104 1.03 -9.67 1.99
N ASP A 105 0.27 -10.30 1.09
CA ASP A 105 0.75 -10.67 -0.25
C ASP A 105 1.22 -9.45 -1.06
N LYS A 106 0.48 -8.34 -1.02
CA LYS A 106 0.90 -7.09 -1.66
C LYS A 106 2.18 -6.53 -1.06
N MET A 107 2.34 -6.61 0.25
CA MET A 107 3.55 -6.15 0.93
C MET A 107 4.76 -7.03 0.54
N ILE A 108 4.61 -8.35 0.56
CA ILE A 108 5.65 -9.29 0.13
C ILE A 108 6.04 -9.03 -1.33
N GLN A 109 5.08 -8.81 -2.21
CA GLN A 109 5.36 -8.52 -3.61
C GLN A 109 6.15 -7.20 -3.73
N LYS A 110 5.75 -6.15 -3.01
CA LYS A 110 6.47 -4.88 -2.99
C LYS A 110 7.92 -5.05 -2.51
N TYR A 111 8.16 -5.87 -1.47
CA TYR A 111 9.51 -6.15 -1.01
C TYR A 111 10.35 -6.92 -2.04
N ARG A 112 9.76 -7.90 -2.73
CA ARG A 112 10.46 -8.64 -3.80
C ARG A 112 10.82 -7.74 -4.99
N ASP A 113 9.90 -6.87 -5.38
CA ASP A 113 10.13 -5.92 -6.47
C ASP A 113 11.27 -4.96 -6.10
N MET A 114 11.28 -4.49 -4.85
CA MET A 114 12.34 -3.62 -4.33
C MET A 114 13.69 -4.35 -4.24
N GLU A 115 13.72 -5.60 -3.76
CA GLU A 115 14.92 -6.44 -3.71
C GLU A 115 15.50 -6.68 -5.11
N SER A 116 14.64 -7.02 -6.08
CA SER A 116 15.06 -7.19 -7.48
C SER A 116 15.67 -5.92 -8.05
N PHE A 117 15.07 -4.78 -7.74
CA PHE A 117 15.53 -3.47 -8.18
C PHE A 117 16.91 -3.11 -7.60
N VAL A 118 17.09 -3.36 -6.28
CA VAL A 118 18.39 -3.15 -5.60
C VAL A 118 19.47 -4.04 -6.19
N ASN A 119 19.17 -5.32 -6.47
CA ASN A 119 20.12 -6.24 -7.07
C ASN A 119 20.51 -5.82 -8.49
N GLU A 120 19.59 -5.30 -9.28
CA GLU A 120 19.87 -4.74 -10.62
C GLU A 120 20.78 -3.51 -10.51
N ALA A 121 20.47 -2.57 -9.59
CA ALA A 121 21.30 -1.41 -9.34
C ALA A 121 22.73 -1.78 -8.94
N LEU A 122 22.89 -2.75 -8.03
CA LEU A 122 24.21 -3.23 -7.61
C LEU A 122 24.98 -3.88 -8.75
N LYS A 123 24.30 -4.66 -9.60
CA LYS A 123 24.94 -5.28 -10.77
C LYS A 123 25.44 -4.22 -11.74
N ASP A 124 24.64 -3.20 -12.03
CA ASP A 124 25.02 -2.11 -12.93
C ASP A 124 26.16 -1.28 -12.32
N ALA A 125 26.06 -0.94 -11.04
CA ALA A 125 27.10 -0.22 -10.31
C ALA A 125 28.45 -0.96 -10.29
N LEU A 126 28.43 -2.29 -10.14
CA LEU A 126 29.63 -3.14 -10.16
C LEU A 126 30.20 -3.37 -11.58
N SER A 127 29.44 -3.03 -12.62
CA SER A 127 29.89 -3.19 -14.01
C SER A 127 30.74 -2.02 -14.52
N VAL A 128 30.76 -0.90 -13.80
CA VAL A 128 31.52 0.29 -14.15
C VAL A 128 32.81 0.38 -13.32
N GLU A 129 33.87 0.96 -13.90
CA GLU A 129 35.18 1.10 -13.24
C GLU A 129 35.32 2.42 -12.50
N SER A 130 34.47 3.41 -12.81
CA SER A 130 34.52 4.75 -12.22
C SER A 130 33.68 4.82 -10.95
N PRO A 131 34.27 5.15 -9.79
CA PRO A 131 33.51 5.39 -8.56
C PRO A 131 32.42 6.45 -8.71
N ASP A 132 32.69 7.52 -9.44
CA ASP A 132 31.73 8.60 -9.71
C ASP A 132 30.50 8.09 -10.50
N GLU A 133 30.74 7.25 -11.48
CA GLU A 133 29.67 6.64 -12.28
C GLU A 133 28.85 5.65 -11.45
N THR A 134 29.51 4.86 -10.59
CA THR A 134 28.87 3.99 -9.61
C THR A 134 27.91 4.77 -8.71
N ILE A 135 28.38 5.88 -8.14
CA ILE A 135 27.54 6.74 -7.28
C ILE A 135 26.35 7.29 -8.04
N ARG A 136 26.52 7.76 -9.27
CA ARG A 136 25.41 8.30 -10.09
C ARG A 136 24.36 7.23 -10.39
N ILE A 137 24.79 6.02 -10.71
CA ILE A 137 23.88 4.87 -10.91
C ILE A 137 23.08 4.61 -9.63
N ILE A 138 23.73 4.54 -8.48
CA ILE A 138 23.06 4.29 -7.21
C ILE A 138 22.04 5.40 -6.89
N LEU A 139 22.40 6.68 -7.06
CA LEU A 139 21.48 7.79 -6.83
C LEU A 139 20.26 7.76 -7.74
N GLU A 140 20.46 7.45 -9.01
CA GLU A 140 19.36 7.28 -9.98
C GLU A 140 18.42 6.15 -9.56
N TYR A 141 18.96 4.99 -9.17
CA TYR A 141 18.17 3.86 -8.70
C TYR A 141 17.40 4.19 -7.42
N LEU A 142 18.04 4.83 -6.44
CA LEU A 142 17.35 5.28 -5.22
C LEU A 142 16.21 6.23 -5.52
N GLY A 143 16.43 7.21 -6.40
CA GLY A 143 15.38 8.14 -6.81
C GLY A 143 14.19 7.43 -7.44
N LYS A 144 14.43 6.48 -8.33
CA LYS A 144 13.37 5.69 -8.98
C LYS A 144 12.62 4.78 -8.00
N VAL A 145 13.33 4.06 -7.12
CA VAL A 145 12.72 3.14 -6.14
C VAL A 145 11.85 3.88 -5.13
N LEU A 146 12.35 5.02 -4.63
CA LEU A 146 11.64 5.82 -3.65
C LEU A 146 10.59 6.73 -4.28
N ASN A 147 10.50 6.74 -5.62
CA ASN A 147 9.68 7.70 -6.38
C ASN A 147 9.99 9.14 -5.94
N GLY A 148 11.28 9.42 -5.71
CA GLY A 148 11.77 10.72 -5.30
C GLY A 148 12.03 11.63 -6.50
N GLU A 149 11.97 12.92 -6.27
CA GLU A 149 12.27 13.92 -7.29
C GLU A 149 13.78 14.21 -7.37
N ARG A 150 14.50 14.07 -6.25
CA ARG A 150 15.95 14.28 -6.14
C ARG A 150 16.58 13.28 -5.17
N THR A 151 17.81 12.92 -5.45
CA THR A 151 18.71 12.21 -4.51
C THR A 151 20.05 12.90 -4.48
N TYR A 152 20.63 13.03 -3.29
CA TYR A 152 21.86 13.77 -3.08
C TYR A 152 22.87 12.98 -2.28
N ILE A 153 24.16 13.35 -2.44
CA ILE A 153 25.21 13.09 -1.45
C ILE A 153 25.80 14.42 -1.06
N PHE A 154 25.88 14.64 0.26
CA PHE A 154 26.57 15.76 0.86
C PHE A 154 27.85 15.27 1.52
N GLU A 155 28.93 15.98 1.28
CA GLU A 155 30.23 15.71 1.88
C GLU A 155 30.79 16.99 2.55
N LYS A 156 31.53 16.80 3.66
CA LYS A 156 32.20 17.93 4.30
C LYS A 156 33.41 18.36 3.48
N ASN A 157 33.44 19.63 3.13
CA ASN A 157 34.62 20.25 2.51
C ASN A 157 35.72 20.53 3.53
N ARG A 158 36.85 21.09 3.06
CA ARG A 158 38.02 21.38 3.89
C ARG A 158 37.75 22.37 5.02
N ASP A 159 36.73 23.19 4.89
CA ASP A 159 36.34 24.20 5.89
C ASP A 159 35.27 23.65 6.86
N GLY A 160 34.94 22.36 6.76
CA GLY A 160 33.93 21.67 7.59
C GLY A 160 32.50 22.02 7.25
N ARG A 161 32.27 22.61 6.09
CA ARG A 161 30.94 22.92 5.56
C ARG A 161 30.47 21.82 4.62
N ASP A 162 29.16 21.72 4.36
CA ASP A 162 28.60 20.70 3.54
C ASP A 162 28.44 21.16 2.10
N ASP A 163 28.93 20.33 1.16
CA ASP A 163 28.75 20.49 -0.28
C ASP A 163 27.91 19.35 -0.82
N ASN A 164 26.92 19.66 -1.67
CA ASN A 164 26.24 18.66 -2.49
C ASN A 164 27.20 18.20 -3.60
N THR A 165 27.82 17.04 -3.43
CA THR A 165 28.85 16.54 -4.35
C THR A 165 28.28 15.69 -5.47
N TYR A 166 27.14 15.04 -5.24
CA TYR A 166 26.43 14.26 -6.24
C TYR A 166 24.93 14.50 -6.14
N GLU A 167 24.28 14.65 -7.29
CA GLU A 167 22.85 14.82 -7.39
C GLU A 167 22.30 14.05 -8.58
N TRP A 168 21.17 13.39 -8.38
CA TRP A 168 20.29 12.94 -9.43
C TRP A 168 18.94 13.64 -9.31
N THR A 169 18.32 13.99 -10.45
CA THR A 169 17.00 14.60 -10.52
C THR A 169 16.09 13.81 -11.46
N ALA A 170 14.83 13.71 -11.10
CA ALA A 170 13.80 13.14 -11.97
C ALA A 170 13.58 14.02 -13.22
N PRO A 171 13.09 13.46 -14.35
CA PRO A 171 12.81 14.24 -15.55
C PRO A 171 11.91 15.45 -15.28
N GLY A 172 12.37 16.64 -15.64
CA GLY A 172 11.64 17.90 -15.45
C GLY A 172 11.88 18.57 -14.09
N VAL A 173 12.64 17.98 -13.20
CA VAL A 173 13.01 18.58 -11.92
C VAL A 173 14.35 19.32 -12.08
N PRO A 174 14.43 20.62 -11.76
CA PRO A 174 15.68 21.37 -11.87
C PRO A 174 16.69 20.89 -10.82
N PRO A 175 17.99 20.81 -11.17
CA PRO A 175 19.04 20.49 -10.20
C PRO A 175 19.28 21.64 -9.22
N GLU A 176 19.70 21.28 -8.01
CA GLU A 176 20.05 22.23 -6.94
C GLU A 176 21.54 22.15 -6.54
N ILE A 177 22.32 21.30 -7.22
CA ILE A 177 23.72 21.05 -6.87
C ILE A 177 24.55 22.32 -6.78
N ASP A 178 24.39 23.27 -7.69
CA ASP A 178 25.12 24.54 -7.69
C ASP A 178 24.67 25.49 -6.58
N ASN A 179 23.42 25.36 -6.11
CA ASN A 179 22.85 26.18 -5.04
C ASN A 179 23.17 25.63 -3.64
N LEU A 180 23.57 24.37 -3.55
CA LEU A 180 23.80 23.65 -2.30
C LEU A 180 25.30 23.42 -2.06
N GLN A 181 26.09 24.45 -2.25
CA GLN A 181 27.52 24.43 -2.03
C GLN A 181 27.90 25.29 -0.81
N ASN A 182 28.91 24.85 -0.06
CA ASN A 182 29.49 25.58 1.07
C ASN A 182 28.42 25.96 2.13
N LEU A 183 27.52 25.02 2.41
CA LEU A 183 26.41 25.23 3.34
C LEU A 183 26.94 25.45 4.76
N PRO A 184 26.39 26.43 5.48
CA PRO A 184 26.79 26.70 6.85
C PRO A 184 26.37 25.51 7.76
N PRO A 185 27.20 25.20 8.80
CA PRO A 185 26.95 24.03 9.66
C PRO A 185 25.55 23.98 10.28
N GLU A 186 24.96 25.15 10.54
CA GLU A 186 23.67 25.29 11.19
C GLU A 186 22.50 24.63 10.38
N ILE A 187 22.72 24.40 9.07
CA ILE A 187 21.72 23.75 8.22
C ILE A 187 21.60 22.26 8.53
N CYS A 188 22.73 21.59 8.81
CA CYS A 188 22.77 20.13 8.98
C CYS A 188 23.10 19.68 10.40
N GLU A 189 23.46 20.61 11.34
CA GLU A 189 23.94 20.30 12.69
C GLU A 189 22.97 19.37 13.46
N ASN A 190 21.67 19.66 13.44
CA ASN A 190 20.67 18.83 14.09
C ASN A 190 20.58 17.42 13.50
N TRP A 191 20.83 17.28 12.20
CA TRP A 191 20.83 16.00 11.53
C TRP A 191 22.05 15.17 11.88
N TYR A 192 23.22 15.79 12.01
CA TYR A 192 24.43 15.11 12.44
C TYR A 192 24.31 14.51 13.84
N HIS A 193 23.64 15.19 14.78
CA HIS A 193 23.37 14.62 16.10
C HIS A 193 22.49 13.35 16.01
N ILE A 194 21.51 13.33 15.10
CA ILE A 194 20.69 12.14 14.86
C ILE A 194 21.53 11.01 14.25
N PHE A 195 22.43 11.35 13.34
CA PHE A 195 23.33 10.41 12.68
C PHE A 195 24.35 9.79 13.64
N GLU A 196 24.88 10.57 14.59
CA GLU A 196 25.77 10.08 15.65
C GLU A 196 25.11 8.99 16.51
N GLU A 197 23.78 9.02 16.65
CA GLU A 197 23.00 7.98 17.32
C GLU A 197 22.73 6.75 16.42
N GLY A 198 23.24 6.72 15.21
CA GLY A 198 23.00 5.64 14.25
C GLY A 198 21.58 5.64 13.65
N LYS A 199 20.89 6.77 13.71
CA LYS A 199 19.53 6.95 13.20
C LYS A 199 19.55 7.70 11.87
N CYS A 200 18.44 7.62 11.13
CA CYS A 200 18.17 8.44 9.94
C CYS A 200 17.15 9.53 10.25
N VAL A 201 17.21 10.63 9.49
CA VAL A 201 16.19 11.68 9.50
C VAL A 201 15.09 11.29 8.53
N GLN A 202 13.85 11.31 8.99
CA GLN A 202 12.66 11.05 8.17
C GLN A 202 11.64 12.14 8.43
N ILE A 203 11.33 12.92 7.41
CA ILE A 203 10.34 14.00 7.45
C ILE A 203 9.30 13.69 6.37
N PRO A 204 8.20 13.02 6.71
CA PRO A 204 7.15 12.65 5.75
C PRO A 204 6.43 13.86 5.15
N ASP A 205 6.27 14.92 5.95
CA ASP A 205 5.70 16.20 5.54
C ASP A 205 6.43 17.34 6.27
N ILE A 206 7.06 18.24 5.52
CA ILE A 206 7.78 19.38 6.12
C ILE A 206 6.87 20.35 6.86
N GLU A 207 5.57 20.38 6.56
CA GLU A 207 4.63 21.26 7.27
C GLU A 207 4.52 20.91 8.76
N GLU A 208 4.79 19.66 9.15
CA GLU A 208 4.80 19.24 10.57
C GLU A 208 5.93 19.88 11.37
N MET A 209 7.06 20.24 10.72
CA MET A 209 8.19 20.86 11.37
C MET A 209 8.14 22.40 11.43
N ARG A 210 7.13 23.01 10.82
CA ARG A 210 7.01 24.48 10.70
C ARG A 210 7.14 25.24 12.02
N LEU A 211 6.63 24.66 13.12
CA LEU A 211 6.69 25.27 14.45
C LEU A 211 7.88 24.78 15.30
N SER A 212 8.31 23.54 15.11
CA SER A 212 9.39 22.92 15.88
C SER A 212 10.77 23.30 15.37
N ASP A 213 10.94 23.45 14.04
CA ASP A 213 12.18 23.88 13.39
C ASP A 213 11.87 24.81 12.21
N PRO A 214 11.51 26.08 12.47
CA PRO A 214 11.15 27.03 11.40
C PRO A 214 12.32 27.31 10.45
N PHE A 215 13.56 27.23 10.93
CA PHE A 215 14.74 27.48 10.11
C PHE A 215 14.91 26.39 9.04
N GLN A 216 14.86 25.14 9.45
CA GLN A 216 14.96 24.02 8.52
C GLN A 216 13.75 23.93 7.58
N TYR A 217 12.55 24.21 8.10
CA TYR A 217 11.34 24.31 7.29
C TYR A 217 11.51 25.28 6.12
N GLU A 218 11.99 26.52 6.38
CA GLU A 218 12.19 27.53 5.34
C GLU A 218 13.27 27.10 4.32
N ASN A 219 14.33 26.41 4.77
CA ASN A 219 15.38 25.90 3.88
C ASN A 219 14.85 24.83 2.93
N LEU A 220 14.09 23.87 3.42
CA LEU A 220 13.51 22.80 2.60
C LEU A 220 12.42 23.34 1.66
N LYS A 221 11.61 24.25 2.17
CA LYS A 221 10.52 24.87 1.38
C LYS A 221 11.03 25.68 0.18
N ARG A 222 12.15 26.39 0.32
CA ARG A 222 12.78 27.13 -0.79
C ARG A 222 13.20 26.24 -1.95
N GLN A 223 13.58 25.01 -1.64
CA GLN A 223 13.94 23.96 -2.61
C GLN A 223 12.72 23.19 -3.14
N ASN A 224 11.50 23.58 -2.76
CA ASN A 224 10.24 22.89 -3.07
C ASN A 224 10.22 21.45 -2.58
N ILE A 225 10.87 21.15 -1.44
CA ILE A 225 10.88 19.85 -0.80
C ILE A 225 9.62 19.73 0.05
N HIS A 226 8.87 18.65 -0.12
CA HIS A 226 7.68 18.32 0.67
C HIS A 226 7.97 17.24 1.71
N SER A 227 8.83 16.31 1.38
CA SER A 227 9.28 15.24 2.26
C SER A 227 10.74 14.91 1.99
N ILE A 228 11.45 14.42 3.01
CA ILE A 228 12.86 14.07 2.87
C ILE A 228 13.23 12.90 3.79
N VAL A 229 14.14 12.07 3.32
CA VAL A 229 14.85 11.07 4.11
C VAL A 229 16.33 11.32 3.94
N ALA A 230 17.06 11.42 5.05
CA ALA A 230 18.51 11.53 5.06
C ALA A 230 19.12 10.47 5.98
N MET A 231 20.21 9.89 5.53
CA MET A 231 20.95 8.87 6.27
C MET A 231 22.46 9.11 6.16
N PRO A 232 23.24 8.75 7.19
CA PRO A 232 24.69 8.88 7.15
C PRO A 232 25.30 7.79 6.26
N ILE A 233 26.38 8.15 5.56
CA ILE A 233 27.31 7.23 4.93
C ILE A 233 28.60 7.35 5.72
N TYR A 234 29.11 6.23 6.23
CA TYR A 234 30.34 6.22 7.02
C TYR A 234 31.50 5.69 6.16
N ASP A 235 32.65 6.29 6.32
CA ASP A 235 33.90 5.76 5.78
C ASP A 235 34.26 4.43 6.48
N ALA A 236 34.80 3.47 5.71
CA ALA A 236 35.14 2.13 6.20
C ALA A 236 36.44 2.13 7.01
#